data_e3c17caa0ae69f133e298eac53e2fd0b
#
_entry.id   e3c17caa0ae69f133e298eac53e2fd0b
#
_cell.length_a   1.000
_cell.length_b   1.000
_cell.length_c   1.000
_cell.angle_alpha   90.00
_cell.angle_beta   90.00
_cell.angle_gamma   90.00
#
_symmetry.space_group_name_H-M   'P 1'
#
loop_
_entity.id
_entity.type
_entity.pdbx_description
1 polymer ?
#
loop_
_entity_poly.entity_id
_entity_poly.type
_entity_poly.pdbx_seq_one_letter_code
_entity_poly.pdbx_strand_id
1 'polypeptide(L)'
;VKEPIGVVAGIVPWNFPLMMAVWKMAPALAAGCSVIIKPAEDTPLTAIRVAKLAQEAGIPDGVLNVLPGYGDVGEALGRHKDVDAVSFTGSTEVGGYFLKYSSESNLKPVALEMGGKSPFIVLEDAKIDDDLIDNAINSAFWNGGQNCSANMRQIIHSKVKDEFLDKVIKKVKKLQVGNPLDLKSNMGSMISKGHLQTVDGYIQKGVDEGAKLLSG
;
A
#
# COMPACT_ATOMS: atom_id res chain seq x y z
N VAL A 1 -8.45 -30.41 7.86
CA VAL A 1 -7.88 -30.42 6.51
C VAL A 1 -8.06 -29.05 5.92
N LYS A 2 -7.05 -28.54 5.23
CA LYS A 2 -7.15 -27.27 4.47
C LYS A 2 -7.53 -27.63 3.04
N GLU A 3 -8.60 -27.03 2.55
CA GLU A 3 -9.16 -27.25 1.23
C GLU A 3 -9.27 -25.92 0.48
N PRO A 4 -9.27 -25.93 -0.88
CA PRO A 4 -9.53 -24.73 -1.66
C PRO A 4 -10.89 -24.11 -1.31
N ILE A 5 -10.94 -22.79 -1.10
CA ILE A 5 -12.22 -22.10 -0.87
C ILE A 5 -13.04 -21.91 -2.16
N GLY A 6 -12.37 -21.99 -3.32
CA GLY A 6 -12.99 -21.79 -4.62
C GLY A 6 -12.36 -20.63 -5.39
N VAL A 7 -13.15 -19.62 -5.78
CA VAL A 7 -12.72 -18.44 -6.54
C VAL A 7 -12.41 -17.28 -5.58
N VAL A 8 -11.18 -16.79 -5.65
CA VAL A 8 -10.71 -15.67 -4.82
C VAL A 8 -10.52 -14.42 -5.69
N ALA A 9 -11.19 -13.32 -5.34
CA ALA A 9 -10.95 -12.02 -5.94
C ALA A 9 -9.92 -11.24 -5.11
N GLY A 10 -8.79 -10.91 -5.72
CA GLY A 10 -7.73 -10.07 -5.15
C GLY A 10 -7.80 -8.65 -5.70
N ILE A 11 -8.13 -7.67 -4.87
CA ILE A 11 -8.17 -6.26 -5.24
C ILE A 11 -6.92 -5.60 -4.68
N VAL A 12 -6.10 -4.99 -5.56
CA VAL A 12 -4.77 -4.50 -5.17
C VAL A 12 -4.59 -3.01 -5.45
N PRO A 13 -3.85 -2.30 -4.59
CA PRO A 13 -3.60 -0.86 -4.73
C PRO A 13 -2.45 -0.58 -5.70
N TRP A 14 -2.24 0.70 -5.96
CA TRP A 14 -1.24 1.22 -6.90
C TRP A 14 0.17 1.35 -6.32
N ASN A 15 0.35 1.41 -4.99
CA ASN A 15 1.62 1.78 -4.38
C ASN A 15 2.72 0.70 -4.45
N PHE A 16 2.34 -0.58 -4.41
CA PHE A 16 3.24 -1.73 -4.60
C PHE A 16 2.57 -2.78 -5.50
N PRO A 17 2.35 -2.46 -6.79
CA PRO A 17 1.42 -3.21 -7.64
C PRO A 17 1.77 -4.70 -7.77
N LEU A 18 3.03 -5.01 -8.07
CA LEU A 18 3.48 -6.41 -8.20
C LEU A 18 3.43 -7.15 -6.86
N MET A 19 3.99 -6.54 -5.81
CA MET A 19 4.07 -7.16 -4.50
C MET A 19 2.67 -7.47 -3.94
N MET A 20 1.74 -6.51 -4.03
CA MET A 20 0.38 -6.68 -3.54
C MET A 20 -0.39 -7.73 -4.34
N ALA A 21 -0.18 -7.82 -5.64
CA ALA A 21 -0.76 -8.88 -6.47
C ALA A 21 -0.23 -10.26 -6.03
N VAL A 22 1.09 -10.39 -5.87
CA VAL A 22 1.73 -11.65 -5.46
C VAL A 22 1.28 -12.08 -4.07
N TRP A 23 1.15 -11.18 -3.10
CA TRP A 23 0.67 -11.50 -1.75
C TRP A 23 -0.74 -12.08 -1.71
N LYS A 24 -1.56 -11.81 -2.74
CA LYS A 24 -2.90 -12.35 -2.85
C LYS A 24 -2.96 -13.62 -3.70
N MET A 25 -2.31 -13.61 -4.86
CA MET A 25 -2.41 -14.74 -5.78
C MET A 25 -1.57 -15.95 -5.33
N ALA A 26 -0.38 -15.74 -4.75
CA ALA A 26 0.50 -16.86 -4.41
C ALA A 26 -0.12 -17.79 -3.34
N PRO A 27 -0.62 -17.31 -2.20
CA PRO A 27 -1.25 -18.18 -1.22
C PRO A 27 -2.57 -18.80 -1.73
N ALA A 28 -3.34 -18.08 -2.54
CA ALA A 28 -4.59 -18.61 -3.09
C ALA A 28 -4.31 -19.74 -4.11
N LEU A 29 -3.36 -19.55 -5.02
CA LEU A 29 -2.92 -20.60 -5.96
C LEU A 29 -2.31 -21.79 -5.23
N ALA A 30 -1.48 -21.57 -4.21
CA ALA A 30 -0.90 -22.65 -3.40
C ALA A 30 -1.96 -23.46 -2.63
N ALA A 31 -3.10 -22.83 -2.31
CA ALA A 31 -4.24 -23.49 -1.70
C ALA A 31 -5.15 -24.22 -2.73
N GLY A 32 -4.86 -24.13 -4.03
CA GLY A 32 -5.64 -24.74 -5.11
C GLY A 32 -6.87 -23.93 -5.55
N CYS A 33 -6.92 -22.62 -5.24
CA CYS A 33 -8.02 -21.74 -5.64
C CYS A 33 -7.81 -21.21 -7.05
N SER A 34 -8.91 -20.85 -7.74
CA SER A 34 -8.86 -19.94 -8.89
C SER A 34 -8.81 -18.50 -8.41
N VAL A 35 -8.05 -17.64 -9.12
CA VAL A 35 -7.76 -16.28 -8.68
C VAL A 35 -8.11 -15.27 -9.76
N ILE A 36 -8.78 -14.19 -9.36
CA ILE A 36 -9.03 -13.02 -10.18
C ILE A 36 -8.33 -11.83 -9.52
N ILE A 37 -7.31 -11.26 -10.14
CA ILE A 37 -6.64 -10.04 -9.66
C ILE A 37 -7.20 -8.83 -10.39
N LYS A 38 -7.78 -7.89 -9.63
CA LYS A 38 -8.09 -6.55 -10.12
C LYS A 38 -6.98 -5.59 -9.69
N PRO A 39 -6.05 -5.22 -10.57
CA PRO A 39 -5.05 -4.20 -10.27
C PRO A 39 -5.67 -2.81 -10.18
N ALA A 40 -4.96 -1.88 -9.53
CA ALA A 40 -5.31 -0.47 -9.64
C ALA A 40 -5.19 0.01 -11.09
N GLU A 41 -6.05 0.91 -11.49
CA GLU A 41 -6.15 1.47 -12.84
C GLU A 41 -4.85 2.14 -13.29
N ASP A 42 -4.12 2.79 -12.37
CA ASP A 42 -2.86 3.48 -12.66
C ASP A 42 -1.66 2.52 -12.81
N THR A 43 -1.76 1.26 -12.33
CA THR A 43 -0.62 0.34 -12.25
C THR A 43 -0.93 -1.11 -12.64
N PRO A 44 -1.60 -1.38 -13.77
CA PRO A 44 -2.05 -2.73 -14.12
C PRO A 44 -0.96 -3.60 -14.78
N LEU A 45 0.09 -3.00 -15.35
CA LEU A 45 0.98 -3.67 -16.30
C LEU A 45 1.75 -4.86 -15.70
N THR A 46 2.23 -4.74 -14.46
CA THR A 46 2.98 -5.80 -13.80
C THR A 46 2.11 -7.01 -13.48
N ALA A 47 0.86 -6.81 -13.05
CA ALA A 47 -0.08 -7.89 -12.83
C ALA A 47 -0.41 -8.65 -14.14
N ILE A 48 -0.64 -7.92 -15.23
CA ILE A 48 -0.86 -8.49 -16.57
C ILE A 48 0.37 -9.29 -17.01
N ARG A 49 1.58 -8.77 -16.81
CA ARG A 49 2.82 -9.48 -17.18
C ARG A 49 2.99 -10.77 -16.39
N VAL A 50 2.70 -10.76 -15.09
CA VAL A 50 2.79 -11.95 -14.24
C VAL A 50 1.78 -13.01 -14.67
N ALA A 51 0.55 -12.64 -15.04
CA ALA A 51 -0.42 -13.60 -15.54
C ALA A 51 0.07 -14.31 -16.81
N LYS A 52 0.69 -13.59 -17.75
CA LYS A 52 1.33 -14.19 -18.93
C LYS A 52 2.47 -15.15 -18.56
N LEU A 53 3.33 -14.74 -17.62
CA LEU A 53 4.42 -15.59 -17.14
C LEU A 53 3.90 -16.86 -16.43
N ALA A 54 2.80 -16.75 -15.70
CA ALA A 54 2.16 -17.88 -15.03
C ALA A 54 1.62 -18.90 -16.07
N GLN A 55 1.01 -18.41 -17.14
CA GLN A 55 0.55 -19.25 -18.26
C GLN A 55 1.76 -19.92 -18.97
N GLU A 56 2.82 -19.18 -19.25
CA GLU A 56 4.07 -19.72 -19.82
C GLU A 56 4.71 -20.78 -18.90
N ALA A 57 4.55 -20.65 -17.58
CA ALA A 57 5.04 -21.60 -16.57
C ALA A 57 4.12 -22.82 -16.37
N GLY A 58 2.99 -22.91 -17.07
CA GLY A 58 2.08 -24.05 -17.05
C GLY A 58 0.92 -23.94 -16.05
N ILE A 59 0.62 -22.77 -15.51
CA ILE A 59 -0.64 -22.54 -14.79
C ILE A 59 -1.79 -22.71 -15.80
N PRO A 60 -2.78 -23.58 -15.53
CA PRO A 60 -3.86 -23.82 -16.48
C PRO A 60 -4.70 -22.57 -16.76
N ASP A 61 -5.22 -22.48 -17.97
CA ASP A 61 -6.09 -21.36 -18.38
C ASP A 61 -7.30 -21.24 -17.44
N GLY A 62 -7.64 -20.01 -17.06
CA GLY A 62 -8.75 -19.73 -16.16
C GLY A 62 -8.42 -19.83 -14.66
N VAL A 63 -7.27 -20.38 -14.27
CA VAL A 63 -6.85 -20.47 -12.85
C VAL A 63 -6.36 -19.14 -12.33
N LEU A 64 -5.58 -18.38 -13.12
CA LEU A 64 -5.16 -17.03 -12.79
C LEU A 64 -5.63 -16.04 -13.87
N ASN A 65 -6.46 -15.10 -13.45
CA ASN A 65 -7.03 -14.09 -14.32
C ASN A 65 -6.65 -12.69 -13.82
N VAL A 66 -6.38 -11.76 -14.72
CA VAL A 66 -6.18 -10.34 -14.39
C VAL A 66 -7.25 -9.53 -15.11
N LEU A 67 -8.04 -8.82 -14.33
CA LEU A 67 -9.18 -8.05 -14.80
C LEU A 67 -8.97 -6.55 -14.50
N PRO A 68 -8.32 -5.78 -15.39
CA PRO A 68 -8.18 -4.34 -15.24
C PRO A 68 -9.55 -3.64 -15.29
N GLY A 69 -9.66 -2.51 -14.60
CA GLY A 69 -10.88 -1.69 -14.58
C GLY A 69 -10.90 -0.77 -13.37
N TYR A 70 -11.95 0.00 -13.27
CA TYR A 70 -12.18 0.98 -12.21
C TYR A 70 -12.96 0.38 -11.04
N GLY A 71 -13.62 1.24 -10.26
CA GLY A 71 -14.37 0.84 -9.08
C GLY A 71 -15.56 -0.08 -9.38
N ASP A 72 -16.19 0.08 -10.54
CA ASP A 72 -17.29 -0.75 -11.05
C ASP A 72 -16.92 -2.23 -11.19
N VAL A 73 -15.71 -2.53 -11.67
CA VAL A 73 -15.18 -3.89 -11.76
C VAL A 73 -14.94 -4.45 -10.35
N GLY A 74 -14.44 -3.63 -9.42
CA GLY A 74 -14.29 -3.99 -8.02
C GLY A 74 -15.62 -4.34 -7.36
N GLU A 75 -16.66 -3.53 -7.59
CA GLU A 75 -18.01 -3.77 -7.10
C GLU A 75 -18.60 -5.05 -7.69
N ALA A 76 -18.47 -5.24 -9.01
CA ALA A 76 -18.96 -6.45 -9.68
C ALA A 76 -18.35 -7.71 -9.07
N LEU A 77 -17.04 -7.74 -8.83
CA LEU A 77 -16.38 -8.86 -8.15
C LEU A 77 -16.85 -9.04 -6.69
N GLY A 78 -16.99 -7.93 -5.96
CA GLY A 78 -17.48 -7.95 -4.58
C GLY A 78 -18.89 -8.51 -4.43
N ARG A 79 -19.76 -8.25 -5.41
CA ARG A 79 -21.17 -8.70 -5.45
C ARG A 79 -21.38 -10.03 -6.15
N HIS A 80 -20.40 -10.55 -6.87
CA HIS A 80 -20.57 -11.76 -7.67
C HIS A 80 -20.79 -12.98 -6.78
N LYS A 81 -21.86 -13.73 -7.01
CA LYS A 81 -22.24 -14.89 -6.16
C LYS A 81 -21.29 -16.08 -6.28
N ASP A 82 -20.59 -16.21 -7.41
CA ASP A 82 -19.61 -17.28 -7.66
C ASP A 82 -18.18 -16.85 -7.29
N VAL A 83 -17.99 -15.71 -6.64
CA VAL A 83 -16.76 -15.37 -5.94
C VAL A 83 -16.90 -15.80 -4.48
N ASP A 84 -16.01 -16.67 -4.03
CA ASP A 84 -16.09 -17.31 -2.71
C ASP A 84 -15.36 -16.54 -1.62
N ALA A 85 -14.37 -15.72 -1.99
CA ALA A 85 -13.67 -14.85 -1.04
C ALA A 85 -13.13 -13.59 -1.73
N VAL A 86 -13.00 -12.50 -0.97
CA VAL A 86 -12.34 -11.26 -1.39
C VAL A 86 -11.14 -10.98 -0.50
N SER A 87 -10.00 -10.70 -1.11
CA SER A 87 -8.83 -10.14 -0.44
C SER A 87 -8.56 -8.73 -0.99
N PHE A 88 -8.83 -7.73 -0.18
CA PHE A 88 -8.72 -6.32 -0.55
C PHE A 88 -7.52 -5.66 0.12
N THR A 89 -6.82 -4.79 -0.60
CA THR A 89 -5.88 -3.82 -0.03
C THR A 89 -6.13 -2.46 -0.66
N GLY A 90 -6.34 -1.43 0.18
CA GLY A 90 -6.62 -0.08 -0.30
C GLY A 90 -7.06 0.87 0.82
N SER A 91 -7.95 1.82 0.50
CA SER A 91 -8.47 2.76 1.50
C SER A 91 -9.50 2.13 2.43
N THR A 92 -9.62 2.67 3.64
CA THR A 92 -10.63 2.23 4.63
C THR A 92 -12.05 2.40 4.09
N GLU A 93 -12.32 3.49 3.37
CA GLU A 93 -13.61 3.76 2.75
C GLU A 93 -14.02 2.64 1.78
N VAL A 94 -13.14 2.30 0.84
CA VAL A 94 -13.40 1.25 -0.16
C VAL A 94 -13.47 -0.13 0.50
N GLY A 95 -12.66 -0.37 1.55
CA GLY A 95 -12.75 -1.60 2.35
C GLY A 95 -14.15 -1.78 2.97
N GLY A 96 -14.76 -0.69 3.44
CA GLY A 96 -16.15 -0.68 3.93
C GLY A 96 -17.16 -1.10 2.86
N TYR A 97 -16.94 -0.70 1.60
CA TYR A 97 -17.80 -1.14 0.50
C TYR A 97 -17.74 -2.65 0.27
N PHE A 98 -16.57 -3.28 0.37
CA PHE A 98 -16.46 -4.73 0.21
C PHE A 98 -17.19 -5.52 1.30
N LEU A 99 -17.20 -5.04 2.55
CA LEU A 99 -18.04 -5.62 3.60
C LEU A 99 -19.54 -5.50 3.26
N LYS A 100 -19.95 -4.35 2.75
CA LYS A 100 -21.31 -4.13 2.28
C LYS A 100 -21.66 -5.07 1.12
N TYR A 101 -20.82 -5.18 0.09
CA TYR A 101 -21.04 -6.05 -1.06
C TYR A 101 -21.16 -7.52 -0.65
N SER A 102 -20.34 -7.96 0.31
CA SER A 102 -20.45 -9.31 0.88
C SER A 102 -21.80 -9.53 1.54
N SER A 103 -22.25 -8.60 2.40
CA SER A 103 -23.54 -8.71 3.12
C SER A 103 -24.76 -8.70 2.19
N GLU A 104 -24.65 -8.02 1.06
CA GLU A 104 -25.72 -7.89 0.06
C GLU A 104 -25.67 -8.96 -1.04
N SER A 105 -24.75 -9.94 -0.94
CA SER A 105 -24.59 -10.99 -1.95
C SER A 105 -24.68 -12.41 -1.32
N ASN A 106 -23.51 -13.05 -1.14
CA ASN A 106 -23.43 -14.45 -0.70
C ASN A 106 -22.72 -14.61 0.66
N LEU A 107 -22.49 -13.51 1.40
CA LEU A 107 -21.79 -13.51 2.69
C LEU A 107 -20.34 -14.05 2.62
N LYS A 108 -19.67 -13.88 1.48
CA LYS A 108 -18.28 -14.30 1.29
C LYS A 108 -17.35 -13.65 2.31
N PRO A 109 -16.33 -14.34 2.81
CA PRO A 109 -15.31 -13.76 3.65
C PRO A 109 -14.55 -12.65 2.92
N VAL A 110 -14.28 -11.56 3.64
CA VAL A 110 -13.54 -10.40 3.14
C VAL A 110 -12.35 -10.15 4.05
N ALA A 111 -11.13 -10.35 3.51
CA ALA A 111 -9.90 -9.97 4.18
C ALA A 111 -9.51 -8.55 3.76
N LEU A 112 -9.31 -7.67 4.73
CA LEU A 112 -9.04 -6.25 4.52
C LEU A 112 -7.64 -5.88 5.02
N GLU A 113 -6.84 -5.29 4.13
CA GLU A 113 -5.60 -4.60 4.43
C GLU A 113 -5.77 -3.13 4.05
N MET A 114 -5.57 -2.22 5.00
CA MET A 114 -5.88 -0.81 4.82
C MET A 114 -4.77 0.08 5.35
N GLY A 115 -4.86 1.39 5.10
CA GLY A 115 -3.91 2.36 5.60
C GLY A 115 -3.92 2.48 7.13
N GLY A 116 -2.86 3.06 7.66
CA GLY A 116 -2.69 3.24 9.09
C GLY A 116 -1.96 4.54 9.43
N LYS A 117 -1.68 4.73 10.72
CA LYS A 117 -0.91 5.82 11.32
C LYS A 117 0.13 5.23 12.29
N SER A 118 0.99 4.36 11.77
CA SER A 118 1.96 3.60 12.57
C SER A 118 2.91 4.52 13.36
N PRO A 119 3.14 4.27 14.65
CA PRO A 119 4.08 5.03 15.44
C PRO A 119 5.52 4.52 15.27
N PHE A 120 6.48 5.45 15.38
CA PHE A 120 7.90 5.19 15.61
C PHE A 120 8.26 5.81 16.97
N ILE A 121 8.67 4.99 17.92
CA ILE A 121 8.84 5.42 19.32
C ILE A 121 10.33 5.44 19.66
N VAL A 122 10.84 6.59 20.14
CA VAL A 122 12.22 6.76 20.59
C VAL A 122 12.23 7.13 22.07
N LEU A 123 12.76 6.25 22.90
CA LEU A 123 12.84 6.43 24.35
C LEU A 123 14.08 7.25 24.73
N GLU A 124 14.18 7.62 26.02
CA GLU A 124 15.23 8.51 26.52
C GLU A 124 16.65 7.91 26.49
N ASP A 125 16.74 6.59 26.52
CA ASP A 125 17.99 5.81 26.49
C ASP A 125 18.41 5.38 25.08
N ALA A 126 17.62 5.75 24.04
CA ALA A 126 17.95 5.43 22.67
C ALA A 126 19.23 6.16 22.22
N LYS A 127 20.13 5.42 21.58
CA LYS A 127 21.29 6.01 20.93
C LYS A 127 20.86 6.69 19.62
N ILE A 128 21.00 8.02 19.56
CA ILE A 128 20.63 8.82 18.40
C ILE A 128 21.78 8.81 17.36
N ASP A 129 22.06 7.64 16.81
CA ASP A 129 23.08 7.44 15.76
C ASP A 129 22.49 7.50 14.35
N ASP A 130 23.37 7.32 13.37
CA ASP A 130 22.96 7.37 11.97
C ASP A 130 22.01 6.25 11.58
N ASP A 131 22.14 5.05 12.17
CA ASP A 131 21.29 3.90 11.88
C ASP A 131 19.85 4.16 12.35
N LEU A 132 19.67 4.72 13.55
CA LEU A 132 18.36 5.10 14.06
C LEU A 132 17.70 6.16 13.15
N ILE A 133 18.46 7.18 12.75
CA ILE A 133 17.96 8.26 11.89
C ILE A 133 17.61 7.72 10.49
N ASP A 134 18.44 6.85 9.92
CA ASP A 134 18.15 6.24 8.62
C ASP A 134 16.89 5.35 8.67
N ASN A 135 16.73 4.57 9.72
CA ASN A 135 15.52 3.79 9.94
C ASN A 135 14.27 4.67 10.08
N ALA A 136 14.35 5.77 10.83
CA ALA A 136 13.24 6.71 10.99
C ALA A 136 12.84 7.34 9.65
N ILE A 137 13.81 7.77 8.84
CA ILE A 137 13.58 8.38 7.52
C ILE A 137 13.05 7.32 6.54
N ASN A 138 13.71 6.17 6.43
CA ASN A 138 13.30 5.12 5.50
C ASN A 138 11.90 4.60 5.81
N SER A 139 11.56 4.40 7.10
CA SER A 139 10.24 3.93 7.49
C SER A 139 9.12 4.95 7.22
N ALA A 140 9.44 6.25 7.20
CA ALA A 140 8.46 7.31 6.93
C ALA A 140 8.34 7.64 5.44
N PHE A 141 9.47 7.67 4.70
CA PHE A 141 9.54 8.21 3.34
C PHE A 141 9.76 7.16 2.25
N TRP A 142 9.87 5.87 2.60
CA TRP A 142 9.94 4.82 1.58
C TRP A 142 8.75 4.92 0.61
N ASN A 143 9.05 4.79 -0.68
CA ASN A 143 8.07 4.99 -1.76
C ASN A 143 7.37 6.37 -1.73
N GLY A 144 8.07 7.43 -1.29
CA GLY A 144 7.48 8.76 -1.12
C GLY A 144 6.46 8.86 0.00
N GLY A 145 6.53 7.98 1.01
CA GLY A 145 5.52 7.89 2.07
C GLY A 145 4.20 7.25 1.65
N GLN A 146 4.09 6.80 0.41
CA GLN A 146 2.91 6.15 -0.16
C GLN A 146 2.85 4.67 0.27
N ASN A 147 2.84 4.43 1.57
CA ASN A 147 2.97 3.11 2.17
C ASN A 147 2.00 2.97 3.36
N CYS A 148 1.22 1.89 3.38
CA CYS A 148 0.27 1.60 4.45
C CYS A 148 0.93 1.40 5.82
N SER A 149 2.18 0.93 5.86
CA SER A 149 2.98 0.72 7.07
C SER A 149 3.94 1.87 7.40
N ALA A 150 3.87 3.01 6.69
CA ALA A 150 4.74 4.15 6.95
C ALA A 150 4.63 4.63 8.41
N ASN A 151 5.76 4.87 9.05
CA ASN A 151 5.82 5.38 10.43
C ASN A 151 5.52 6.88 10.45
N MET A 152 4.24 7.22 10.30
CA MET A 152 3.77 8.60 10.16
C MET A 152 3.80 9.41 11.45
N ARG A 153 3.82 8.73 12.61
CA ARG A 153 3.85 9.38 13.92
C ARG A 153 5.14 9.02 14.62
N GLN A 154 6.04 10.00 14.75
CA GLN A 154 7.30 9.83 15.47
C GLN A 154 7.12 10.38 16.89
N ILE A 155 7.07 9.49 17.87
CA ILE A 155 6.87 9.78 19.29
C ILE A 155 8.22 9.75 19.96
N ILE A 156 8.78 10.93 20.22
CA ILE A 156 10.17 11.08 20.67
C ILE A 156 10.18 11.59 22.10
N HIS A 157 10.93 10.91 22.99
CA HIS A 157 11.10 11.38 24.35
C HIS A 157 11.76 12.76 24.40
N SER A 158 11.29 13.65 25.28
CA SER A 158 11.70 15.07 25.31
C SER A 158 13.21 15.28 25.48
N LYS A 159 13.90 14.42 26.21
CA LYS A 159 15.35 14.51 26.43
C LYS A 159 16.18 14.32 25.16
N VAL A 160 15.72 13.55 24.20
CA VAL A 160 16.45 13.23 22.96
C VAL A 160 15.83 13.89 21.72
N LYS A 161 14.70 14.61 21.90
CA LYS A 161 13.91 15.17 20.80
C LYS A 161 14.71 16.13 19.92
N ASP A 162 15.43 17.07 20.54
CA ASP A 162 16.10 18.13 19.77
C ASP A 162 17.25 17.55 18.94
N GLU A 163 18.06 16.66 19.52
CA GLU A 163 19.13 15.95 18.80
C GLU A 163 18.56 15.11 17.65
N PHE A 164 17.48 14.38 17.90
CA PHE A 164 16.81 13.57 16.90
C PHE A 164 16.30 14.44 15.72
N LEU A 165 15.58 15.52 16.01
CA LEU A 165 15.01 16.41 15.00
C LEU A 165 16.09 17.09 14.16
N ASP A 166 17.18 17.56 14.78
CA ASP A 166 18.30 18.17 14.05
C ASP A 166 18.92 17.20 13.05
N LYS A 167 19.13 15.96 13.45
CA LYS A 167 19.70 14.92 12.57
C LYS A 167 18.74 14.54 11.45
N VAL A 168 17.46 14.33 11.76
CA VAL A 168 16.41 13.99 10.76
C VAL A 168 16.30 15.12 9.73
N ILE A 169 16.17 16.37 10.14
CA ILE A 169 16.04 17.53 9.23
C ILE A 169 17.25 17.64 8.32
N LYS A 170 18.48 17.47 8.85
CA LYS A 170 19.70 17.48 8.05
C LYS A 170 19.73 16.40 6.97
N LYS A 171 19.24 15.19 7.28
CA LYS A 171 19.19 14.09 6.29
C LYS A 171 18.05 14.27 5.30
N VAL A 172 16.84 14.65 5.74
CA VAL A 172 15.69 14.89 4.86
C VAL A 172 15.99 15.94 3.79
N LYS A 173 16.70 17.03 4.15
CA LYS A 173 17.13 18.05 3.18
C LYS A 173 18.07 17.55 2.07
N LYS A 174 18.63 16.35 2.21
CA LYS A 174 19.49 15.72 1.18
C LYS A 174 18.71 14.82 0.23
N LEU A 175 17.44 14.52 0.53
CA LEU A 175 16.59 13.73 -0.34
C LEU A 175 16.34 14.46 -1.65
N GLN A 176 16.60 13.78 -2.76
CA GLN A 176 16.41 14.30 -4.11
C GLN A 176 15.19 13.63 -4.74
N VAL A 177 14.12 14.40 -4.86
CA VAL A 177 12.93 13.95 -5.61
C VAL A 177 13.18 14.20 -7.10
N GLY A 178 12.98 13.18 -7.93
CA GLY A 178 13.28 13.32 -9.35
C GLY A 178 12.82 12.13 -10.20
N ASN A 179 13.36 12.05 -11.42
CA ASN A 179 13.06 10.95 -12.32
C ASN A 179 13.56 9.62 -11.70
N PRO A 180 12.67 8.61 -11.53
CA PRO A 180 13.06 7.33 -10.93
C PRO A 180 14.09 6.54 -11.73
N LEU A 181 14.33 6.88 -13.00
CA LEU A 181 15.39 6.29 -13.84
C LEU A 181 16.74 7.01 -13.70
N ASP A 182 16.81 8.13 -12.99
CA ASP A 182 18.06 8.83 -12.69
C ASP A 182 18.61 8.30 -11.35
N LEU A 183 19.82 7.74 -11.38
CA LEU A 183 20.53 7.20 -10.21
C LEU A 183 20.81 8.24 -9.11
N LYS A 184 20.67 9.54 -9.41
CA LYS A 184 20.78 10.61 -8.43
C LYS A 184 19.51 10.82 -7.63
N SER A 185 18.36 10.35 -8.12
CA SER A 185 17.09 10.46 -7.42
C SER A 185 17.00 9.45 -6.28
N ASN A 186 16.65 9.94 -5.08
CA ASN A 186 16.38 9.09 -3.92
C ASN A 186 14.89 8.73 -3.82
N MET A 187 14.03 9.52 -4.45
CA MET A 187 12.58 9.43 -4.37
C MET A 187 11.96 9.77 -5.73
N GLY A 188 10.97 9.01 -6.15
CA GLY A 188 10.16 9.27 -7.33
C GLY A 188 9.04 10.28 -7.07
N SER A 189 8.22 10.51 -8.09
CA SER A 189 7.02 11.34 -7.99
C SER A 189 5.89 10.63 -7.24
N MET A 190 4.90 11.40 -6.80
CA MET A 190 3.60 10.85 -6.39
C MET A 190 2.93 10.12 -7.55
N ILE A 191 2.06 9.16 -7.25
CA ILE A 191 1.37 8.36 -8.27
C ILE A 191 0.54 9.22 -9.23
N SER A 192 -0.07 10.29 -8.74
CA SER A 192 -0.89 11.18 -9.54
C SER A 192 -0.90 12.60 -9.00
N LYS A 193 -1.30 13.56 -9.85
CA LYS A 193 -1.51 14.96 -9.46
C LYS A 193 -2.60 15.08 -8.38
N GLY A 194 -3.68 14.29 -8.48
CA GLY A 194 -4.74 14.30 -7.48
C GLY A 194 -4.25 13.83 -6.11
N HIS A 195 -3.39 12.80 -6.08
CA HIS A 195 -2.81 12.34 -4.82
C HIS A 195 -1.84 13.37 -4.23
N LEU A 196 -1.02 14.03 -5.05
CA LEU A 196 -0.18 15.14 -4.61
C LEU A 196 -1.01 16.25 -3.96
N GLN A 197 -2.09 16.67 -4.61
CA GLN A 197 -3.00 17.70 -4.05
C GLN A 197 -3.61 17.28 -2.71
N THR A 198 -3.94 15.99 -2.57
CA THR A 198 -4.44 15.45 -1.29
C THR A 198 -3.37 15.56 -0.19
N VAL A 199 -2.13 15.20 -0.49
CA VAL A 199 -1.00 15.30 0.47
C VAL A 199 -0.75 16.74 0.87
N ASP A 200 -0.64 17.66 -0.10
CA ASP A 200 -0.45 19.08 0.15
C ASP A 200 -1.59 19.67 0.99
N GLY A 201 -2.83 19.28 0.70
CA GLY A 201 -3.98 19.70 1.48
C GLY A 201 -3.92 19.27 2.95
N TYR A 202 -3.42 18.06 3.24
CA TYR A 202 -3.22 17.62 4.62
C TYR A 202 -2.06 18.34 5.31
N ILE A 203 -0.99 18.68 4.59
CA ILE A 203 0.12 19.50 5.13
C ILE A 203 -0.42 20.87 5.52
N GLN A 204 -1.17 21.55 4.62
CA GLN A 204 -1.75 22.84 4.89
C GLN A 204 -2.73 22.80 6.07
N LYS A 205 -3.60 21.79 6.12
CA LYS A 205 -4.51 21.57 7.24
C LYS A 205 -3.76 21.44 8.58
N GLY A 206 -2.64 20.72 8.59
CA GLY A 206 -1.81 20.62 9.79
C GLY A 206 -1.26 21.99 10.25
N VAL A 207 -0.82 22.81 9.31
CA VAL A 207 -0.35 24.19 9.60
C VAL A 207 -1.50 25.04 10.14
N ASP A 208 -2.67 24.98 9.52
CA ASP A 208 -3.87 25.74 9.94
C ASP A 208 -4.35 25.33 11.33
N GLU A 209 -4.16 24.06 11.72
CA GLU A 209 -4.46 23.53 13.05
C GLU A 209 -3.34 23.82 14.08
N GLY A 210 -2.30 24.58 13.72
CA GLY A 210 -1.23 25.04 14.62
C GLY A 210 0.02 24.15 14.65
N ALA A 211 0.15 23.18 13.75
CA ALA A 211 1.39 22.43 13.63
C ALA A 211 2.51 23.28 13.03
N LYS A 212 3.74 23.05 13.51
CA LYS A 212 4.92 23.74 12.98
C LYS A 212 5.54 22.92 11.86
N LEU A 213 5.56 23.47 10.63
CA LEU A 213 6.32 22.88 9.52
C LEU A 213 7.83 23.06 9.78
N LEU A 214 8.56 21.97 9.89
CA LEU A 214 10.01 21.96 10.18
C LEU A 214 10.86 21.85 8.91
N SER A 215 10.34 21.19 7.89
CA SER A 215 10.99 21.00 6.59
C SER A 215 9.93 20.67 5.54
N GLY A 216 10.13 21.09 4.30
CA GLY A 216 9.24 20.87 3.16
C GLY A 216 9.11 22.11 2.31
#